data_57ccd26e33f8519aed042de0b653bb65
#
_entry.id   57ccd26e33f8519aed042de0b653bb65
#
_cell.length_a   1.000
_cell.length_b   1.000
_cell.length_c   1.000
_cell.angle_alpha   90.00
_cell.angle_beta   90.00
_cell.angle_gamma   90.00
#
_symmetry.space_group_name_H-M   'P 1'
#
loop_
_entity.id
_entity.type
_entity.pdbx_description
1 polymer ?
#
loop_
_entity_poly.entity_id
_entity_poly.type
_entity_poly.pdbx_seq_one_letter_code
_entity_poly.pdbx_strand_id
1 'polypeptide(L)'
;MQVRVDKGTVPLSTLRWGICSILGLNVQTTPEGSPMEAYKSEFIKFMVESDVLKFGSFTLKSGRQSPFFMNAGAYVTGSQLKRLGEYYAQAIHDNFGDDFDVLFGPAYKGIPLAVVTAIAYHELYGKEVKYCCDRKEAKDHGADKGNLLGYEPQDGDRVVMVEDVTTSGKSIDETY
;
A
#
# COMPACT_ATOMS: atom_id res chain seq x y z
N MET A 1 12.26 9.93 -7.26
CA MET A 1 11.24 9.31 -8.11
C MET A 1 10.02 10.21 -8.03
N GLN A 2 9.62 10.84 -9.12
CA GLN A 2 8.55 11.85 -9.16
C GLN A 2 7.30 11.20 -9.72
N VAL A 3 6.18 11.42 -9.08
CA VAL A 3 4.86 10.92 -9.48
C VAL A 3 4.03 12.05 -10.05
N ARG A 4 3.41 11.81 -11.18
CA ARG A 4 2.57 12.79 -11.86
C ARG A 4 1.09 12.49 -11.60
N VAL A 5 0.39 13.37 -10.91
CA VAL A 5 -1.08 13.39 -10.92
C VAL A 5 -1.48 14.45 -11.95
N ASP A 6 -2.04 14.02 -13.08
CA ASP A 6 -2.45 14.93 -14.13
C ASP A 6 -3.89 15.37 -13.84
N LYS A 7 -4.06 16.57 -13.38
CA LYS A 7 -5.06 17.58 -13.80
C LYS A 7 -5.24 18.71 -12.78
N GLY A 8 -4.84 19.86 -13.23
CA GLY A 8 -5.33 21.13 -12.70
C GLY A 8 -4.57 21.62 -11.49
N THR A 9 -3.42 22.22 -11.74
CA THR A 9 -2.80 23.30 -10.98
C THR A 9 -1.99 23.00 -9.72
N VAL A 10 -1.66 21.76 -9.40
CA VAL A 10 -0.62 21.52 -8.40
C VAL A 10 0.66 21.05 -9.10
N PRO A 11 1.76 21.82 -9.07
CA PRO A 11 3.03 21.36 -9.60
C PRO A 11 3.51 20.16 -8.77
N LEU A 12 3.65 19.02 -9.38
CA LEU A 12 4.05 17.75 -8.75
C LEU A 12 5.43 17.79 -8.08
N SER A 13 6.19 18.84 -8.33
CA SER A 13 7.47 19.11 -7.68
C SER A 13 7.35 19.35 -6.16
N THR A 14 6.15 19.53 -5.65
CA THR A 14 5.89 19.85 -4.25
C THR A 14 5.33 18.68 -3.43
N LEU A 15 4.81 17.62 -4.09
CA LEU A 15 4.39 16.41 -3.40
C LEU A 15 5.59 15.51 -3.06
N ARG A 16 5.73 15.13 -1.81
CA ARG A 16 6.74 14.18 -1.35
C ARG A 16 6.09 12.81 -1.22
N TRP A 17 6.57 11.85 -1.99
CA TRP A 17 6.02 10.51 -2.05
C TRP A 17 6.87 9.47 -1.32
N GLY A 18 6.22 8.59 -0.59
CA GLY A 18 6.77 7.36 -0.08
C GLY A 18 5.94 6.16 -0.58
N ILE A 19 6.57 5.02 -0.77
CA ILE A 19 5.87 3.78 -1.15
C ILE A 19 6.00 2.81 0.02
N CYS A 20 4.87 2.36 0.54
CA CYS A 20 4.81 1.27 1.51
C CYS A 20 4.20 0.04 0.83
N SER A 21 5.05 -0.95 0.55
CA SER A 21 4.63 -2.31 0.24
C SER A 21 5.21 -3.21 1.32
N ILE A 22 4.36 -3.87 2.09
CA ILE A 22 4.82 -4.78 3.16
C ILE A 22 5.69 -5.92 2.58
N LEU A 23 5.49 -6.25 1.31
CA LEU A 23 6.26 -7.23 0.59
C LEU A 23 7.40 -6.64 -0.23
N GLY A 24 7.54 -5.34 -0.26
CA GLY A 24 8.74 -4.64 -0.62
C GLY A 24 9.82 -4.90 0.44
N LEU A 25 9.99 -6.17 0.77
CA LEU A 25 11.25 -6.67 1.26
C LEU A 25 12.25 -6.34 0.17
N ASN A 26 12.77 -5.13 0.24
CA ASN A 26 14.06 -4.86 -0.31
C ASN A 26 14.97 -5.88 0.37
N VAL A 27 15.17 -7.02 -0.30
CA VAL A 27 16.20 -7.98 0.05
C VAL A 27 17.51 -7.31 -0.37
N GLN A 28 17.76 -6.15 0.16
CA GLN A 28 19.10 -5.73 0.44
C GLN A 28 19.48 -6.59 1.62
N THR A 29 20.37 -7.51 1.38
CA THR A 29 21.03 -8.36 2.35
C THR A 29 21.17 -7.61 3.67
N THR A 30 20.20 -7.86 4.59
CA THR A 30 20.44 -7.54 5.99
C THR A 30 21.70 -8.29 6.37
N PRO A 31 22.67 -7.67 7.04
CA PRO A 31 23.84 -8.38 7.52
C PRO A 31 23.36 -9.64 8.23
N GLU A 32 23.94 -10.79 7.92
CA GLU A 32 23.63 -12.03 8.61
C GLU A 32 23.66 -11.78 10.11
N GLY A 33 22.50 -11.93 10.79
CA GLY A 33 22.38 -11.74 12.23
C GLY A 33 21.53 -10.56 12.70
N SER A 34 20.96 -9.70 11.80
CA SER A 34 19.95 -8.73 12.23
C SER A 34 18.64 -9.46 12.57
N PRO A 35 18.12 -9.36 13.82
CA PRO A 35 16.84 -9.96 14.13
C PRO A 35 15.76 -9.35 13.24
N MET A 36 15.00 -10.20 12.55
CA MET A 36 13.82 -9.77 11.82
C MET A 36 12.87 -9.09 12.81
N GLU A 37 12.40 -7.89 12.48
CA GLU A 37 11.48 -7.17 13.35
C GLU A 37 10.27 -8.07 13.67
N ALA A 38 9.88 -8.10 14.93
CA ALA A 38 8.89 -9.05 15.44
C ALA A 38 7.59 -9.03 14.61
N TYR A 39 7.13 -7.84 14.24
CA TYR A 39 5.90 -7.68 13.45
C TYR A 39 6.01 -8.31 12.05
N LYS A 40 7.18 -8.32 11.42
CA LYS A 40 7.37 -8.95 10.09
C LYS A 40 7.22 -10.46 10.18
N SER A 41 7.75 -11.06 11.26
CA SER A 41 7.57 -12.48 11.52
C SER A 41 6.12 -12.86 11.79
N GLU A 42 5.42 -12.04 12.56
CA GLU A 42 3.99 -12.21 12.83
C GLU A 42 3.14 -12.01 11.58
N PHE A 43 3.49 -11.04 10.73
CA PHE A 43 2.83 -10.82 9.46
C PHE A 43 2.97 -12.02 8.52
N ILE A 44 4.16 -12.63 8.42
CA ILE A 44 4.35 -13.86 7.63
C ILE A 44 3.46 -14.99 8.13
N LYS A 45 3.39 -15.20 9.45
CA LYS A 45 2.47 -16.19 10.05
C LYS A 45 1.02 -15.90 9.70
N PHE A 46 0.61 -14.65 9.82
CA PHE A 46 -0.73 -14.20 9.48
C PHE A 46 -1.07 -14.42 8.00
N MET A 47 -0.13 -14.21 7.08
CA MET A 47 -0.31 -14.53 5.66
C MET A 47 -0.57 -16.02 5.42
N VAL A 48 0.15 -16.89 6.14
CA VAL A 48 -0.04 -18.34 6.05
C VAL A 48 -1.39 -18.76 6.63
N GLU A 49 -1.73 -18.27 7.82
CA GLU A 49 -3.00 -18.54 8.50
C GLU A 49 -4.22 -18.06 7.69
N SER A 50 -4.04 -17.02 6.89
CA SER A 50 -5.07 -16.43 6.02
C SER A 50 -5.12 -17.05 4.62
N ASP A 51 -4.37 -18.13 4.35
CA ASP A 51 -4.26 -18.75 3.01
C ASP A 51 -3.73 -17.81 1.91
N VAL A 52 -3.14 -16.68 2.29
CA VAL A 52 -2.55 -15.69 1.39
C VAL A 52 -1.19 -16.14 0.87
N LEU A 53 -0.37 -16.70 1.75
CA LEU A 53 0.95 -17.24 1.44
C LEU A 53 0.93 -18.76 1.54
N LYS A 54 1.26 -19.44 0.44
CA LYS A 54 1.32 -20.91 0.34
C LYS A 54 2.70 -21.33 -0.11
N PHE A 55 3.23 -22.37 0.52
CA PHE A 55 4.49 -22.99 0.13
C PHE A 55 4.22 -24.24 -0.72
N GLY A 56 5.05 -24.47 -1.72
CA GLY A 56 4.90 -25.60 -2.66
C GLY A 56 5.65 -25.34 -3.96
N SER A 57 5.33 -26.10 -4.99
CA SER A 57 5.88 -25.89 -6.33
C SER A 57 4.82 -25.24 -7.21
N PHE A 58 5.04 -24.00 -7.60
CA PHE A 58 4.11 -23.19 -8.38
C PHE A 58 4.75 -22.71 -9.67
N THR A 59 4.01 -22.77 -10.77
CA THR A 59 4.42 -22.13 -12.02
C THR A 59 3.74 -20.77 -12.13
N LEU A 60 4.53 -19.69 -12.11
CA LEU A 60 4.01 -18.34 -12.24
C LEU A 60 3.56 -18.04 -13.68
N LYS A 61 2.79 -16.98 -13.89
CA LYS A 61 2.35 -16.53 -15.23
C LYS A 61 3.50 -16.28 -16.21
N SER A 62 4.69 -15.96 -15.68
CA SER A 62 5.92 -15.80 -16.45
C SER A 62 6.55 -17.14 -16.88
N GLY A 63 6.00 -18.29 -16.48
CA GLY A 63 6.60 -19.62 -16.66
C GLY A 63 7.66 -19.99 -15.62
N ARG A 64 8.06 -19.07 -14.75
CA ARG A 64 9.07 -19.32 -13.71
C ARG A 64 8.51 -20.21 -12.61
N GLN A 65 9.30 -21.18 -12.14
CA GLN A 65 9.00 -21.97 -10.94
C GLN A 65 9.24 -21.14 -9.68
N SER A 66 8.31 -21.26 -8.73
CA SER A 66 8.40 -20.58 -7.45
C SER A 66 8.11 -21.56 -6.31
N PRO A 67 8.87 -21.55 -5.21
CA PRO A 67 8.61 -22.37 -4.03
C PRO A 67 7.47 -21.83 -3.17
N PHE A 68 6.89 -20.70 -3.54
CA PHE A 68 5.74 -20.11 -2.84
C PHE A 68 4.81 -19.40 -3.84
N PHE A 69 3.57 -19.27 -3.44
CA PHE A 69 2.55 -18.49 -4.13
C PHE A 69 1.84 -17.56 -3.15
N MET A 70 1.57 -16.34 -3.59
CA MET A 70 0.89 -15.34 -2.79
C MET A 70 -0.32 -14.79 -3.51
N ASN A 71 -1.44 -14.70 -2.77
CA ASN A 71 -2.69 -14.12 -3.24
C ASN A 71 -3.28 -13.17 -2.18
N ALA A 72 -2.93 -11.90 -2.26
CA ALA A 72 -3.47 -10.87 -1.35
C ALA A 72 -5.00 -10.70 -1.43
N GLY A 73 -5.65 -11.20 -2.47
CA GLY A 73 -7.11 -11.24 -2.56
C GLY A 73 -7.79 -12.25 -1.63
N ALA A 74 -7.04 -13.04 -0.87
CA ALA A 74 -7.60 -13.98 0.12
C ALA A 74 -7.95 -13.33 1.47
N TYR A 75 -7.60 -12.07 1.70
CA TYR A 75 -8.10 -11.33 2.86
C TYR A 75 -9.54 -10.88 2.62
N VAL A 76 -10.50 -11.63 3.15
CA VAL A 76 -11.93 -11.43 2.84
C VAL A 76 -12.81 -11.19 4.07
N THR A 77 -12.26 -11.32 5.28
CA THR A 77 -13.01 -11.09 6.52
C THR A 77 -12.61 -9.79 7.20
N GLY A 78 -13.55 -9.21 7.98
CA GLY A 78 -13.29 -7.99 8.72
C GLY A 78 -12.11 -8.09 9.69
N SER A 79 -11.96 -9.25 10.36
CA SER A 79 -10.83 -9.49 11.27
C SER A 79 -9.48 -9.55 10.53
N GLN A 80 -9.46 -10.17 9.34
CA GLN A 80 -8.27 -10.18 8.49
C GLN A 80 -7.92 -8.77 8.00
N LEU A 81 -8.92 -8.01 7.54
CA LEU A 81 -8.72 -6.65 7.05
C LEU A 81 -8.25 -5.70 8.17
N LYS A 82 -8.84 -5.81 9.37
CA LYS A 82 -8.37 -5.05 10.54
C LYS A 82 -6.89 -5.31 10.81
N ARG A 83 -6.52 -6.59 10.96
CA ARG A 83 -5.15 -7.00 11.25
C ARG A 83 -4.17 -6.62 10.14
N LEU A 84 -4.61 -6.71 8.89
CA LEU A 84 -3.84 -6.25 7.74
C LEU A 84 -3.55 -4.74 7.83
N GLY A 85 -4.56 -3.94 8.14
CA GLY A 85 -4.40 -2.49 8.36
C GLY A 85 -3.41 -2.17 9.47
N GLU A 86 -3.44 -2.91 10.57
CA GLU A 86 -2.50 -2.75 11.69
C GLU A 86 -1.04 -3.01 11.26
N TYR A 87 -0.78 -4.04 10.48
CA TYR A 87 0.57 -4.32 9.95
C TYR A 87 1.05 -3.23 8.98
N TYR A 88 0.17 -2.73 8.10
CA TYR A 88 0.53 -1.62 7.22
C TYR A 88 0.78 -0.33 8.00
N ALA A 89 -0.06 -0.01 8.98
CA ALA A 89 0.12 1.15 9.84
C ALA A 89 1.45 1.10 10.58
N GLN A 90 1.82 -0.06 11.15
CA GLN A 90 3.10 -0.25 11.82
C GLN A 90 4.28 -0.09 10.86
N ALA A 91 4.22 -0.71 9.68
CA ALA A 91 5.27 -0.58 8.68
C ALA A 91 5.46 0.88 8.21
N ILE A 92 4.37 1.62 8.05
CA ILE A 92 4.43 3.04 7.70
C ILE A 92 5.05 3.85 8.84
N HIS A 93 4.60 3.63 10.07
CA HIS A 93 5.13 4.32 11.23
C HIS A 93 6.64 4.07 11.40
N ASP A 94 7.10 2.83 11.26
CA ASP A 94 8.51 2.47 11.39
C ASP A 94 9.41 3.09 10.31
N ASN A 95 8.87 3.33 9.10
CA ASN A 95 9.64 3.84 7.98
C ASN A 95 9.49 5.36 7.74
N PHE A 96 8.34 5.91 8.04
CA PHE A 96 8.00 7.32 7.76
C PHE A 96 7.65 8.12 9.01
N GLY A 97 7.49 7.45 10.17
CA GLY A 97 6.96 8.10 11.38
C GLY A 97 5.61 8.74 11.09
N ASP A 98 5.38 9.91 11.67
CA ASP A 98 4.21 10.73 11.39
C ASP A 98 4.44 11.77 10.27
N ASP A 99 5.52 11.61 9.49
CA ASP A 99 5.92 12.59 8.48
C ASP A 99 5.23 12.38 7.12
N PHE A 100 3.91 12.17 7.14
CA PHE A 100 3.04 12.11 5.94
C PHE A 100 1.62 12.59 6.27
N ASP A 101 0.85 12.91 5.25
CA ASP A 101 -0.47 13.54 5.38
C ASP A 101 -1.58 12.69 4.76
N VAL A 102 -1.27 11.93 3.71
CA VAL A 102 -2.26 11.21 2.89
C VAL A 102 -1.78 9.79 2.60
N LEU A 103 -2.70 8.83 2.68
CA LEU A 103 -2.53 7.48 2.16
C LEU A 103 -3.21 7.38 0.79
N PHE A 104 -2.46 6.93 -0.20
CA PHE A 104 -2.98 6.68 -1.54
C PHE A 104 -3.07 5.18 -1.82
N GLY A 105 -4.25 4.72 -2.22
CA GLY A 105 -4.48 3.33 -2.60
C GLY A 105 -4.83 3.19 -4.07
N PRO A 106 -3.91 2.66 -4.93
CA PRO A 106 -4.21 2.48 -6.34
C PRO A 106 -5.31 1.44 -6.57
N ALA A 107 -6.19 1.73 -7.53
CA ALA A 107 -7.31 0.85 -7.87
C ALA A 107 -6.81 -0.50 -8.44
N TYR A 108 -7.40 -1.62 -8.00
CA TYR A 108 -8.54 -1.70 -7.08
C TYR A 108 -8.14 -2.19 -5.69
N LYS A 109 -7.06 -2.97 -5.54
CA LYS A 109 -6.68 -3.61 -4.28
C LYS A 109 -6.10 -2.62 -3.26
N GLY A 110 -5.45 -1.57 -3.73
CA GLY A 110 -4.94 -0.50 -2.87
C GLY A 110 -6.06 0.28 -2.17
N ILE A 111 -7.26 0.35 -2.75
CA ILE A 111 -8.39 1.08 -2.14
C ILE A 111 -8.72 0.56 -0.73
N PRO A 112 -9.11 -0.72 -0.56
CA PRO A 112 -9.38 -1.23 0.79
C PRO A 112 -8.16 -1.17 1.70
N LEU A 113 -6.94 -1.34 1.16
CA LEU A 113 -5.71 -1.22 1.96
C LEU A 113 -5.54 0.18 2.53
N ALA A 114 -5.69 1.22 1.72
CA ALA A 114 -5.56 2.60 2.19
C ALA A 114 -6.60 2.91 3.28
N VAL A 115 -7.84 2.46 3.11
CA VAL A 115 -8.93 2.67 4.09
C VAL A 115 -8.62 1.98 5.41
N VAL A 116 -8.32 0.67 5.40
CA VAL A 116 -8.06 -0.06 6.65
C VAL A 116 -6.78 0.41 7.33
N THR A 117 -5.79 0.83 6.56
CA THR A 117 -4.56 1.41 7.09
C THR A 117 -4.78 2.76 7.76
N ALA A 118 -5.60 3.63 7.17
CA ALA A 118 -5.95 4.92 7.77
C ALA A 118 -6.66 4.75 9.11
N ILE A 119 -7.63 3.82 9.17
CA ILE A 119 -8.34 3.48 10.41
C ILE A 119 -7.36 2.95 11.48
N ALA A 120 -6.52 1.99 11.10
CA ALA A 120 -5.56 1.39 12.03
C ALA A 120 -4.51 2.40 12.49
N TYR A 121 -4.07 3.31 11.61
CA TYR A 121 -3.11 4.35 11.98
C TYR A 121 -3.67 5.30 13.04
N HIS A 122 -4.93 5.68 12.88
CA HIS A 122 -5.62 6.48 13.91
C HIS A 122 -5.78 5.71 15.23
N GLU A 123 -6.21 4.43 15.18
CA GLU A 123 -6.37 3.60 16.37
C GLU A 123 -5.05 3.40 17.13
N LEU A 124 -3.93 3.18 16.43
CA LEU A 124 -2.64 2.84 17.04
C LEU A 124 -1.83 4.06 17.48
N TYR A 125 -1.88 5.13 16.69
CA TYR A 125 -0.98 6.30 16.86
C TYR A 125 -1.72 7.61 17.11
N GLY A 126 -3.06 7.62 17.08
CA GLY A 126 -3.87 8.82 17.34
C GLY A 126 -3.80 9.89 16.27
N LYS A 127 -3.16 9.60 15.14
CA LYS A 127 -3.00 10.55 14.04
C LYS A 127 -4.15 10.43 13.05
N GLU A 128 -4.77 11.57 12.72
CA GLU A 128 -5.72 11.67 11.61
C GLU A 128 -4.95 11.65 10.28
N VAL A 129 -5.22 10.62 9.48
CA VAL A 129 -4.64 10.44 8.15
C VAL A 129 -5.74 10.50 7.12
N LYS A 130 -5.54 11.33 6.10
CA LYS A 130 -6.45 11.40 4.95
C LYS A 130 -6.19 10.24 4.01
N TYR A 131 -7.21 9.77 3.29
CA TYR A 131 -7.02 8.77 2.24
C TYR A 131 -7.54 9.27 0.90
N CYS A 132 -6.91 8.81 -0.17
CA CYS A 132 -7.40 8.94 -1.53
C CYS A 132 -7.08 7.70 -2.34
N CYS A 133 -7.77 7.53 -3.45
CA CYS A 133 -7.52 6.48 -4.41
C CYS A 133 -7.86 6.97 -5.82
N ASP A 134 -7.28 6.33 -6.82
CA ASP A 134 -7.63 6.60 -8.21
C ASP A 134 -8.88 5.84 -8.66
N ARG A 135 -9.42 6.27 -9.77
CA ARG A 135 -10.44 5.57 -10.54
C ARG A 135 -9.83 5.15 -11.87
N LYS A 136 -10.08 3.93 -12.29
CA LYS A 136 -9.66 3.49 -13.64
C LYS A 136 -10.45 4.15 -14.75
N GLU A 137 -11.66 4.63 -14.45
CA GLU A 137 -12.51 5.34 -15.39
C GLU A 137 -12.84 6.73 -14.86
N ALA A 138 -12.52 7.75 -15.65
CA ALA A 138 -12.85 9.12 -15.32
C ALA A 138 -14.37 9.30 -15.28
N LYS A 139 -14.87 9.91 -14.21
CA LYS A 139 -16.29 10.27 -14.08
C LYS A 139 -16.49 11.69 -14.57
N ASP A 140 -17.34 11.86 -15.57
CA ASP A 140 -17.71 13.16 -16.15
C ASP A 140 -18.98 13.77 -15.55
N HIS A 141 -19.68 13.04 -14.65
CA HIS A 141 -20.94 13.42 -14.03
C HIS A 141 -20.87 13.41 -12.50
N GLY A 142 -21.52 14.37 -11.85
CA GLY A 142 -21.70 14.46 -10.39
C GLY A 142 -20.77 15.47 -9.72
N ALA A 143 -20.83 15.53 -8.37
CA ALA A 143 -20.04 16.47 -7.57
C ALA A 143 -18.53 16.16 -7.59
N ASP A 144 -18.19 14.87 -7.69
CA ASP A 144 -16.80 14.40 -7.74
C ASP A 144 -16.35 14.24 -9.20
N LYS A 145 -15.97 15.33 -9.83
CA LYS A 145 -15.35 15.32 -11.15
C LYS A 145 -13.86 15.02 -11.00
N GLY A 146 -13.38 14.00 -11.71
CA GLY A 146 -11.95 13.67 -11.75
C GLY A 146 -11.66 12.19 -11.60
N ASN A 147 -10.39 11.87 -11.48
CA ASN A 147 -9.87 10.52 -11.38
C ASN A 147 -9.62 10.07 -9.93
N LEU A 148 -9.81 10.96 -8.95
CA LEU A 148 -9.59 10.67 -7.53
C LEU A 148 -10.90 10.47 -6.77
N LEU A 149 -10.84 9.70 -5.73
CA LEU A 149 -11.86 9.44 -4.72
C LEU A 149 -11.27 9.70 -3.33
N GLY A 150 -12.07 10.27 -2.43
CA GLY A 150 -11.63 10.64 -1.10
C GLY A 150 -11.03 12.04 -1.07
N TYR A 151 -9.92 12.21 -0.38
CA TYR A 151 -9.25 13.49 -0.26
C TYR A 151 -8.49 13.83 -1.56
N GLU A 152 -8.60 15.06 -2.01
CA GLU A 152 -7.79 15.57 -3.12
C GLU A 152 -6.49 16.17 -2.55
N PRO A 153 -5.33 15.54 -2.79
CA PRO A 153 -4.06 16.02 -2.25
C PRO A 153 -3.76 17.45 -2.68
N GLN A 154 -3.30 18.25 -1.74
CA GLN A 154 -2.96 19.65 -1.93
C GLN A 154 -1.45 19.85 -2.06
N ASP A 155 -1.08 21.03 -2.53
CA ASP A 155 0.33 21.41 -2.66
C ASP A 155 1.04 21.34 -1.29
N GLY A 156 2.13 20.58 -1.23
CA GLY A 156 2.89 20.34 0.00
C GLY A 156 2.47 19.11 0.80
N ASP A 157 1.35 18.46 0.50
CA ASP A 157 0.98 17.20 1.13
C ASP A 157 2.04 16.11 0.83
N ARG A 158 2.33 15.30 1.83
CA ARG A 158 3.20 14.14 1.74
C ARG A 158 2.35 12.90 1.64
N VAL A 159 2.49 12.17 0.56
CA VAL A 159 1.63 11.04 0.23
C VAL A 159 2.40 9.73 0.36
N VAL A 160 1.84 8.78 1.08
CA VAL A 160 2.33 7.40 1.13
C VAL A 160 1.39 6.51 0.33
N MET A 161 1.93 5.87 -0.71
CA MET A 161 1.20 4.87 -1.50
C MET A 161 1.23 3.52 -0.80
N VAL A 162 0.07 2.88 -0.68
CA VAL A 162 -0.09 1.52 -0.13
C VAL A 162 -0.46 0.55 -1.26
N GLU A 163 0.36 -0.48 -1.43
CA GLU A 163 0.19 -1.48 -2.49
C GLU A 163 0.30 -2.89 -1.91
N ASP A 164 -0.41 -3.87 -2.49
CA ASP A 164 -0.36 -5.27 -2.04
C ASP A 164 0.95 -5.95 -2.47
N VAL A 165 1.32 -5.82 -3.73
CA VAL A 165 2.54 -6.43 -4.31
C VAL A 165 3.15 -5.51 -5.35
N THR A 166 4.37 -5.10 -5.12
CA THR A 166 5.17 -4.40 -6.13
C THR A 166 6.05 -5.41 -6.87
N THR A 167 5.76 -5.65 -8.16
CA THR A 167 6.57 -6.54 -9.02
C THR A 167 7.45 -5.77 -9.98
N SER A 168 6.88 -5.16 -11.00
CA SER A 168 7.59 -4.35 -12.00
C SER A 168 7.53 -2.84 -11.75
N GLY A 169 6.74 -2.41 -10.77
CA GLY A 169 6.45 -0.99 -10.56
C GLY A 169 5.45 -0.41 -11.56
N LYS A 170 4.87 -1.23 -12.44
CA LYS A 170 3.96 -0.75 -13.49
C LYS A 170 2.71 -0.07 -12.94
N SER A 171 2.13 -0.57 -11.86
CA SER A 171 1.01 0.09 -11.17
C SER A 171 1.39 1.47 -10.63
N ILE A 172 2.65 1.63 -10.30
CA ILE A 172 3.21 2.90 -9.86
C ILE A 172 3.34 3.84 -11.07
N ASP A 173 3.89 3.37 -12.19
CA ASP A 173 4.06 4.16 -13.41
C ASP A 173 2.73 4.53 -14.09
N GLU A 174 1.68 3.71 -13.97
CA GLU A 174 0.34 3.99 -14.52
C GLU A 174 -0.49 4.96 -13.67
N THR A 175 -0.10 5.19 -12.43
CA THR A 175 -0.75 6.13 -11.51
C THR A 175 -0.22 7.56 -11.68
N TYR A 176 0.79 7.73 -12.53
CA TYR A 176 1.47 9.00 -12.78
C TYR A 176 1.03 9.72 -14.03
#